data_3e4e57d53c90fcd2a21fbb48a9862dee
#
_entry.id   3e4e57d53c90fcd2a21fbb48a9862dee
#
_cell.length_a   1.000
_cell.length_b   1.000
_cell.length_c   1.000
_cell.angle_alpha   90.00
_cell.angle_beta   90.00
_cell.angle_gamma   90.00
#
_symmetry.space_group_name_H-M   'P 1'
#
loop_
_entity.id
_entity.type
_entity.pdbx_description
1 polymer ?
#
loop_
_entity_poly.entity_id
_entity_poly.type
_entity_poly.pdbx_seq_one_letter_code
_entity_poly.pdbx_strand_id
1 'polypeptide(L)'
;DTDRSRGLGDVYKRQVLYPPAWSWRKTLCIAVPMFVVGYLITALGYAWFQKQYPGNYAYLEIVWYFTGINVFMMTYAVFVVIRKLNLKPSRWLANLASLTFGIYLCHFIFVHVAYDCFAEFGSMPYFLRIVCMACSAFVVSGVIVWVMKRWKVTRRLVV
;
A
#
# COMPACT_ATOMS: atom_id res chain seq x y z
N ASP A 1 14.71 -34.15 -9.05
CA ASP A 1 14.16 -32.87 -9.58
C ASP A 1 13.64 -31.91 -8.49
N THR A 2 13.31 -32.41 -7.32
CA THR A 2 12.81 -31.57 -6.18
C THR A 2 13.90 -30.72 -5.53
N ASP A 3 15.15 -31.09 -5.69
CA ASP A 3 16.28 -30.39 -5.04
C ASP A 3 16.74 -29.14 -5.86
N ARG A 4 16.56 -29.17 -7.18
CA ARG A 4 16.85 -28.03 -8.05
C ARG A 4 15.86 -26.87 -7.89
N SER A 5 14.59 -27.17 -7.60
CA SER A 5 13.57 -26.15 -7.39
C SER A 5 13.73 -25.44 -6.03
N ARG A 6 14.26 -26.14 -5.01
CA ARG A 6 14.61 -25.54 -3.72
C ARG A 6 15.77 -24.55 -3.85
N GLY A 7 16.80 -24.90 -4.64
CA GLY A 7 17.95 -24.01 -4.84
C GLY A 7 17.62 -22.70 -5.52
N LEU A 8 16.74 -22.71 -6.54
CA LEU A 8 16.28 -21.48 -7.22
C LEU A 8 15.44 -20.60 -6.29
N GLY A 9 14.54 -21.20 -5.52
CA GLY A 9 13.75 -20.45 -4.53
C GLY A 9 14.60 -19.80 -3.44
N ASP A 10 15.66 -20.45 -3.01
CA ASP A 10 16.60 -19.90 -2.00
C ASP A 10 17.50 -18.80 -2.56
N VAL A 11 17.90 -18.89 -3.84
CA VAL A 11 18.65 -17.82 -4.52
C VAL A 11 17.77 -16.58 -4.68
N TYR A 12 16.52 -16.74 -5.12
CA TYR A 12 15.57 -15.64 -5.21
C TYR A 12 15.26 -15.03 -3.83
N LYS A 13 15.04 -15.85 -2.81
CA LYS A 13 14.84 -15.37 -1.43
C LYS A 13 16.05 -14.59 -0.93
N ARG A 14 17.26 -15.06 -1.21
CA ARG A 14 18.48 -14.33 -0.83
C ARG A 14 18.60 -13.00 -1.55
N GLN A 15 18.35 -12.92 -2.85
CA GLN A 15 18.45 -11.68 -3.62
C GLN A 15 17.41 -10.63 -3.21
N VAL A 16 16.20 -11.06 -2.84
CA VAL A 16 15.12 -10.16 -2.41
C VAL A 16 15.24 -9.79 -0.93
N LEU A 17 15.76 -10.68 -0.09
CA LEU A 17 15.82 -10.49 1.38
C LEU A 17 17.14 -9.87 1.88
N TYR A 18 18.21 -9.83 1.07
CA TYR A 18 19.42 -9.15 1.50
C TYR A 18 19.20 -7.64 1.57
N PRO A 19 19.42 -7.02 2.73
CA PRO A 19 19.39 -5.57 2.80
C PRO A 19 20.46 -5.02 1.86
N PRO A 20 20.20 -3.89 1.16
CA PRO A 20 21.20 -3.27 0.31
C PRO A 20 22.47 -3.03 1.12
N ALA A 21 23.64 -3.33 0.53
CA ALA A 21 24.96 -3.15 1.16
C ALA A 21 25.26 -1.70 1.55
N TRP A 22 24.35 -0.78 1.26
CA TRP A 22 24.48 0.64 1.55
C TRP A 22 24.37 0.93 3.05
N SER A 23 25.13 1.92 3.51
CA SER A 23 24.96 2.41 4.88
C SER A 23 23.59 3.06 5.07
N TRP A 24 23.10 3.13 6.32
CA TRP A 24 21.85 3.81 6.64
C TRP A 24 21.78 5.24 6.13
N ARG A 25 22.90 5.98 6.23
CA ARG A 25 22.99 7.36 5.71
C ARG A 25 22.73 7.41 4.21
N LYS A 26 23.37 6.55 3.42
CA LYS A 26 23.16 6.49 1.97
C LYS A 26 21.71 6.09 1.63
N THR A 27 21.15 5.13 2.33
CA THR A 27 19.76 4.70 2.13
C THR A 27 18.79 5.85 2.36
N LEU A 28 18.92 6.59 3.46
CA LEU A 28 18.06 7.74 3.75
C LEU A 28 18.29 8.91 2.80
N CYS A 29 19.56 9.20 2.43
CA CYS A 29 19.87 10.26 1.46
C CYS A 29 19.25 10.02 0.07
N ILE A 30 18.94 8.78 -0.28
CA ILE A 30 18.27 8.46 -1.54
C ILE A 30 16.76 8.37 -1.33
N ALA A 31 16.30 7.65 -0.30
CA ALA A 31 14.89 7.39 -0.07
C ALA A 31 14.11 8.67 0.29
N VAL A 32 14.66 9.52 1.17
CA VAL A 32 13.94 10.73 1.59
C VAL A 32 13.73 11.73 0.44
N PRO A 33 14.74 12.11 -0.36
CA PRO A 33 14.50 12.99 -1.50
C PRO A 33 13.56 12.38 -2.54
N MET A 34 13.66 11.07 -2.84
CA MET A 34 12.75 10.40 -3.76
C MET A 34 11.30 10.45 -3.26
N PHE A 35 11.09 10.19 -1.98
CA PHE A 35 9.76 10.27 -1.37
C PHE A 35 9.21 11.70 -1.41
N VAL A 36 10.02 12.68 -1.02
CA VAL A 36 9.63 14.09 -0.99
C VAL A 36 9.32 14.60 -2.40
N VAL A 37 10.16 14.29 -3.38
CA VAL A 37 9.91 14.70 -4.79
C VAL A 37 8.62 14.06 -5.31
N GLY A 38 8.42 12.75 -5.11
CA GLY A 38 7.19 12.07 -5.50
C GLY A 38 5.95 12.68 -4.83
N TYR A 39 6.05 12.97 -3.53
CA TYR A 39 4.98 13.61 -2.77
C TYR A 39 4.69 15.03 -3.29
N LEU A 40 5.71 15.84 -3.54
CA LEU A 40 5.55 17.19 -4.07
C LEU A 40 4.91 17.19 -5.47
N ILE A 41 5.31 16.27 -6.35
CA ILE A 41 4.69 16.13 -7.68
C ILE A 41 3.19 15.83 -7.50
N THR A 42 2.83 14.93 -6.60
CA THR A 42 1.42 14.60 -6.33
C THR A 42 0.67 15.79 -5.73
N ALA A 43 1.20 16.40 -4.69
CA ALA A 43 0.51 17.47 -3.95
C ALA A 43 0.37 18.75 -4.78
N LEU A 44 1.45 19.19 -5.43
CA LEU A 44 1.44 20.38 -6.27
C LEU A 44 0.63 20.15 -7.55
N GLY A 45 0.77 18.98 -8.15
CA GLY A 45 -0.03 18.60 -9.32
C GLY A 45 -1.51 18.59 -9.00
N TYR A 46 -1.92 17.98 -7.87
CA TYR A 46 -3.31 18.00 -7.43
C TYR A 46 -3.82 19.43 -7.22
N ALA A 47 -3.07 20.28 -6.51
CA ALA A 47 -3.45 21.65 -6.25
C ALA A 47 -3.56 22.48 -7.55
N TRP A 48 -2.64 22.25 -8.49
CA TRP A 48 -2.62 22.93 -9.78
C TRP A 48 -3.82 22.52 -10.65
N PHE A 49 -4.08 21.23 -10.80
CA PHE A 49 -5.21 20.75 -11.60
C PHE A 49 -6.55 21.16 -10.99
N GLN A 50 -6.69 21.13 -9.67
CA GLN A 50 -7.89 21.56 -8.98
C GLN A 50 -8.18 23.06 -9.22
N LYS A 51 -7.15 23.89 -9.35
CA LYS A 51 -7.28 25.32 -9.63
C LYS A 51 -7.64 25.60 -11.10
N GLN A 52 -7.05 24.85 -12.05
CA GLN A 52 -7.24 25.09 -13.47
C GLN A 52 -8.53 24.45 -14.02
N TYR A 53 -8.88 23.28 -13.49
CA TYR A 53 -10.01 22.47 -13.99
C TYR A 53 -10.86 21.97 -12.82
N PRO A 54 -11.54 22.87 -12.09
CA PRO A 54 -12.33 22.49 -10.92
C PRO A 54 -13.45 21.51 -11.31
N GLY A 55 -13.54 20.40 -10.60
CA GLY A 55 -14.57 19.37 -10.82
C GLY A 55 -14.29 18.37 -11.94
N ASN A 56 -13.16 18.46 -12.61
CA ASN A 56 -12.78 17.47 -13.64
C ASN A 56 -11.88 16.38 -13.06
N TYR A 57 -12.49 15.26 -12.67
CA TYR A 57 -11.79 14.15 -12.03
C TYR A 57 -10.76 13.46 -12.93
N ALA A 58 -10.95 13.47 -14.25
CA ALA A 58 -10.04 12.81 -15.18
C ALA A 58 -8.61 13.41 -15.14
N TYR A 59 -8.48 14.72 -14.97
CA TYR A 59 -7.17 15.35 -14.79
C TYR A 59 -6.55 15.09 -13.43
N LEU A 60 -7.35 14.92 -12.39
CA LEU A 60 -6.86 14.57 -11.06
C LEU A 60 -6.31 13.15 -11.04
N GLU A 61 -6.92 12.22 -11.79
CA GLU A 61 -6.44 10.85 -11.90
C GLU A 61 -5.02 10.76 -12.46
N ILE A 62 -4.60 11.62 -13.36
CA ILE A 62 -3.24 11.63 -13.93
C ILE A 62 -2.17 11.74 -12.83
N VAL A 63 -2.45 12.53 -11.79
CA VAL A 63 -1.45 12.84 -10.74
C VAL A 63 -1.43 11.80 -9.63
N TRP A 64 -2.55 11.16 -9.35
CA TRP A 64 -2.65 10.17 -8.26
C TRP A 64 -2.70 8.73 -8.76
N TYR A 65 -2.68 8.54 -10.07
CA TYR A 65 -2.76 7.20 -10.64
C TYR A 65 -1.63 6.30 -10.15
N PHE A 66 -1.98 5.09 -9.69
CA PHE A 66 -1.04 4.17 -9.05
C PHE A 66 0.13 3.72 -9.94
N THR A 67 0.04 3.88 -11.26
CA THR A 67 1.15 3.65 -12.21
C THR A 67 1.98 4.90 -12.49
N GLY A 68 1.66 6.03 -11.86
CA GLY A 68 2.39 7.28 -12.02
C GLY A 68 3.82 7.17 -11.49
N ILE A 69 4.76 7.86 -12.16
CA ILE A 69 6.17 7.89 -11.77
C ILE A 69 6.38 8.42 -10.35
N ASN A 70 5.54 9.36 -9.92
CA ASN A 70 5.53 9.92 -8.57
C ASN A 70 5.20 8.86 -7.52
N VAL A 71 4.15 8.05 -7.77
CA VAL A 71 3.76 6.95 -6.88
C VAL A 71 4.83 5.86 -6.86
N PHE A 72 5.41 5.54 -8.03
CA PHE A 72 6.53 4.61 -8.11
C PHE A 72 7.73 5.09 -7.27
N MET A 73 8.11 6.36 -7.36
CA MET A 73 9.20 6.93 -6.57
C MET A 73 8.95 6.82 -5.07
N MET A 74 7.73 7.17 -4.61
CA MET A 74 7.35 7.06 -3.20
C MET A 74 7.37 5.60 -2.72
N THR A 75 6.80 4.70 -3.50
CA THR A 75 6.76 3.26 -3.18
C THR A 75 8.14 2.65 -3.13
N TYR A 76 9.00 2.96 -4.10
CA TYR A 76 10.38 2.49 -4.14
C TYR A 76 11.19 3.02 -2.94
N ALA A 77 11.02 4.29 -2.57
CA ALA A 77 11.66 4.88 -1.40
C ALA A 77 11.30 4.13 -0.11
N VAL A 78 9.99 3.87 0.11
CA VAL A 78 9.50 3.11 1.26
C VAL A 78 10.02 1.67 1.23
N PHE A 79 10.01 1.02 0.05
CA PHE A 79 10.51 -0.35 -0.12
C PHE A 79 12.00 -0.48 0.27
N VAL A 80 12.85 0.46 -0.16
CA VAL A 80 14.29 0.45 0.16
C VAL A 80 14.51 0.61 1.66
N VAL A 81 13.74 1.47 2.33
CA VAL A 81 13.79 1.65 3.80
C VAL A 81 13.35 0.38 4.53
N ILE A 82 12.20 -0.18 4.18
CA ILE A 82 11.69 -1.41 4.80
C ILE A 82 12.67 -2.57 4.63
N ARG A 83 13.24 -2.71 3.43
CA ARG A 83 14.24 -3.73 3.15
C ARG A 83 15.49 -3.56 4.02
N LYS A 84 15.85 -2.33 4.38
CA LYS A 84 16.99 -2.04 5.27
C LYS A 84 16.71 -2.34 6.75
N LEU A 85 15.45 -2.31 7.17
CA LEU A 85 15.04 -2.57 8.56
C LEU A 85 15.33 -4.00 9.03
N ASN A 86 15.61 -4.95 8.10
CA ASN A 86 15.92 -6.35 8.42
C ASN A 86 14.98 -6.93 9.48
N LEU A 87 13.67 -6.78 9.25
CA LEU A 87 12.64 -7.21 10.16
C LEU A 87 12.72 -8.73 10.37
N LYS A 88 12.76 -9.17 11.61
CA LYS A 88 12.73 -10.61 11.94
C LYS A 88 11.40 -11.20 11.47
N PRO A 89 11.42 -12.41 10.87
CA PRO A 89 10.20 -13.07 10.44
C PRO A 89 9.30 -13.33 11.67
N SER A 90 8.09 -12.76 11.64
CA SER A 90 7.06 -12.96 12.65
C SER A 90 5.88 -13.71 12.03
N ARG A 91 5.33 -14.70 12.75
CA ARG A 91 4.13 -15.42 12.31
C ARG A 91 2.95 -14.48 12.12
N TRP A 92 2.83 -13.46 12.97
CA TRP A 92 1.78 -12.43 12.83
C TRP A 92 1.93 -11.64 11.53
N LEU A 93 3.14 -11.19 11.21
CA LEU A 93 3.44 -10.44 9.99
C LEU A 93 3.20 -11.30 8.74
N ALA A 94 3.59 -12.57 8.77
CA ALA A 94 3.32 -13.51 7.69
C ALA A 94 1.82 -13.74 7.48
N ASN A 95 1.05 -13.87 8.55
CA ASN A 95 -0.40 -13.98 8.48
C ASN A 95 -1.04 -12.71 7.92
N LEU A 96 -0.60 -11.53 8.36
CA LEU A 96 -1.08 -10.26 7.84
C LEU A 96 -0.75 -10.13 6.35
N ALA A 97 0.48 -10.42 5.94
CA ALA A 97 0.89 -10.39 4.54
C ALA A 97 0.05 -11.33 3.66
N SER A 98 -0.33 -12.50 4.18
CA SER A 98 -1.22 -13.43 3.46
C SER A 98 -2.65 -12.92 3.28
N LEU A 99 -3.08 -11.94 4.05
CA LEU A 99 -4.40 -11.31 3.94
C LEU A 99 -4.36 -10.05 3.05
N THR A 100 -3.17 -9.47 2.86
CA THR A 100 -3.00 -8.17 2.19
C THR A 100 -3.56 -8.15 0.78
N PHE A 101 -3.35 -9.23 0.02
CA PHE A 101 -3.87 -9.32 -1.35
C PHE A 101 -5.41 -9.32 -1.38
N GLY A 102 -6.03 -10.11 -0.52
CA GLY A 102 -7.50 -10.13 -0.41
C GLY A 102 -8.06 -8.79 0.08
N ILE A 103 -7.40 -8.16 1.07
CA ILE A 103 -7.75 -6.81 1.54
C ILE A 103 -7.66 -5.80 0.38
N TYR A 104 -6.60 -5.86 -0.41
CA TYR A 104 -6.41 -4.99 -1.56
C TYR A 104 -7.54 -5.13 -2.59
N LEU A 105 -8.02 -6.34 -2.85
CA LEU A 105 -9.15 -6.56 -3.77
C LEU A 105 -10.48 -6.06 -3.20
N CYS A 106 -10.71 -6.26 -1.91
CA CYS A 106 -12.00 -5.95 -1.29
C CYS A 106 -12.13 -4.49 -0.82
N HIS A 107 -11.02 -3.82 -0.45
CA HIS A 107 -11.07 -2.51 0.19
C HIS A 107 -11.80 -1.45 -0.64
N PHE A 108 -11.73 -1.54 -1.97
CA PHE A 108 -12.34 -0.57 -2.86
C PHE A 108 -13.87 -0.49 -2.67
N ILE A 109 -14.51 -1.63 -2.46
CA ILE A 109 -15.96 -1.70 -2.18
C ILE A 109 -16.25 -1.04 -0.82
N PHE A 110 -15.44 -1.35 0.20
CA PHE A 110 -15.67 -0.87 1.55
C PHE A 110 -15.29 0.60 1.75
N VAL A 111 -14.43 1.16 0.92
CA VAL A 111 -14.15 2.61 0.92
C VAL A 111 -15.41 3.39 0.53
N HIS A 112 -16.16 2.94 -0.47
CA HIS A 112 -17.41 3.59 -0.87
C HIS A 112 -18.47 3.53 0.25
N VAL A 113 -18.66 2.34 0.82
CA VAL A 113 -19.59 2.15 1.95
C VAL A 113 -19.19 3.02 3.16
N ALA A 114 -17.89 3.05 3.48
CA ALA A 114 -17.39 3.90 4.55
C ALA A 114 -17.61 5.39 4.24
N TYR A 115 -17.39 5.81 3.01
CA TYR A 115 -17.65 7.19 2.59
C TYR A 115 -19.11 7.58 2.85
N ASP A 116 -20.06 6.77 2.41
CA ASP A 116 -21.49 7.04 2.61
C ASP A 116 -21.86 7.09 4.11
N CYS A 117 -21.36 6.13 4.90
CA CYS A 117 -21.58 6.10 6.34
C CYS A 117 -21.02 7.35 7.05
N PHE A 118 -19.83 7.81 6.68
CA PHE A 118 -19.18 8.94 7.32
C PHE A 118 -19.56 10.29 6.68
N ALA A 119 -20.27 10.30 5.55
CA ALA A 119 -20.79 11.52 4.93
C ALA A 119 -21.77 12.26 5.83
N GLU A 120 -22.56 11.52 6.61
CA GLU A 120 -23.58 12.05 7.51
C GLU A 120 -22.98 12.69 8.79
N PHE A 121 -21.73 12.38 9.15
CA PHE A 121 -21.05 12.94 10.32
C PHE A 121 -20.42 14.30 10.02
N GLY A 122 -21.25 15.30 9.71
CA GLY A 122 -20.81 16.64 9.30
C GLY A 122 -19.97 17.43 10.30
N SER A 123 -19.96 17.06 11.59
CA SER A 123 -19.25 17.77 12.66
C SER A 123 -17.79 17.33 12.87
N MET A 124 -17.33 16.27 12.18
CA MET A 124 -15.95 15.77 12.32
C MET A 124 -14.95 16.58 11.49
N PRO A 125 -13.73 16.88 12.01
CA PRO A 125 -12.63 17.42 11.23
C PRO A 125 -12.30 16.52 10.04
N TYR A 126 -12.06 17.12 8.87
CA TYR A 126 -11.79 16.36 7.62
C TYR A 126 -10.69 15.32 7.77
N PHE A 127 -9.60 15.64 8.45
CA PHE A 127 -8.49 14.72 8.68
C PHE A 127 -8.93 13.48 9.47
N LEU A 128 -9.65 13.67 10.57
CA LEU A 128 -10.13 12.58 11.41
C LEU A 128 -11.11 11.68 10.64
N ARG A 129 -11.97 12.29 9.85
CA ARG A 129 -12.92 11.59 8.98
C ARG A 129 -12.21 10.68 7.98
N ILE A 130 -11.18 11.20 7.27
CA ILE A 130 -10.38 10.39 6.32
C ILE A 130 -9.71 9.21 7.03
N VAL A 131 -9.11 9.44 8.19
CA VAL A 131 -8.45 8.38 8.97
C VAL A 131 -9.46 7.31 9.42
N CYS A 132 -10.62 7.72 9.93
CA CYS A 132 -11.67 6.78 10.34
C CYS A 132 -12.21 5.97 9.17
N MET A 133 -12.43 6.59 8.01
CA MET A 133 -12.86 5.90 6.79
C MET A 133 -11.81 4.88 6.33
N ALA A 134 -10.53 5.25 6.28
CA ALA A 134 -9.46 4.35 5.88
C ALA A 134 -9.31 3.17 6.85
N CYS A 135 -9.34 3.44 8.17
CA CYS A 135 -9.25 2.40 9.19
C CYS A 135 -10.46 1.44 9.14
N SER A 136 -11.68 1.97 9.01
CA SER A 136 -12.89 1.15 8.93
C SER A 136 -12.90 0.26 7.69
N ALA A 137 -12.58 0.81 6.52
CA ALA A 137 -12.47 0.05 5.27
C ALA A 137 -11.42 -1.06 5.37
N PHE A 138 -10.26 -0.77 5.96
CA PHE A 138 -9.19 -1.74 6.16
C PHE A 138 -9.60 -2.87 7.13
N VAL A 139 -10.19 -2.53 8.27
CA VAL A 139 -10.62 -3.50 9.28
C VAL A 139 -11.72 -4.40 8.73
N VAL A 140 -12.75 -3.82 8.11
CA VAL A 140 -13.87 -4.58 7.53
C VAL A 140 -13.37 -5.52 6.43
N SER A 141 -12.55 -5.03 5.51
CA SER A 141 -11.92 -5.86 4.47
C SER A 141 -11.09 -6.99 5.08
N GLY A 142 -10.31 -6.69 6.12
CA GLY A 142 -9.48 -7.67 6.81
C GLY A 142 -10.30 -8.78 7.49
N VAL A 143 -11.39 -8.43 8.15
CA VAL A 143 -12.31 -9.39 8.79
C VAL A 143 -12.95 -10.29 7.73
N ILE A 144 -13.45 -9.73 6.63
CA ILE A 144 -14.09 -10.50 5.56
C ILE A 144 -13.09 -11.47 4.93
N VAL A 145 -11.89 -11.00 4.56
CA VAL A 145 -10.85 -11.85 3.99
C VAL A 145 -10.41 -12.94 4.97
N TRP A 146 -10.33 -12.62 6.27
CA TRP A 146 -10.02 -13.61 7.30
C TRP A 146 -11.11 -14.69 7.42
N VAL A 147 -12.41 -14.31 7.35
CA VAL A 147 -13.53 -15.24 7.33
C VAL A 147 -13.49 -16.10 6.06
N MET A 148 -13.28 -15.48 4.89
CA MET A 148 -13.17 -16.18 3.60
C MET A 148 -12.04 -17.21 3.60
N LYS A 149 -10.91 -16.91 4.25
CA LYS A 149 -9.77 -17.84 4.37
C LYS A 149 -10.11 -19.08 5.20
N ARG A 150 -11.10 -19.03 6.08
CA ARG A 150 -11.56 -20.20 6.87
C ARG A 150 -12.38 -21.20 6.04
N TRP A 151 -13.02 -20.78 4.98
CA TRP A 151 -13.83 -21.65 4.15
C TRP A 151 -13.00 -22.28 3.04
N LYS A 152 -13.10 -23.63 2.88
CA LYS A 152 -12.28 -24.38 1.90
C LYS A 152 -12.45 -23.91 0.46
N VAL A 153 -13.66 -23.45 0.09
CA VAL A 153 -13.99 -23.02 -1.28
C VAL A 153 -13.37 -21.67 -1.59
N THR A 154 -13.51 -20.71 -0.67
CA THR A 154 -13.04 -19.33 -0.85
C THR A 154 -11.54 -19.15 -0.59
N ARG A 155 -10.94 -20.09 0.18
CA ARG A 155 -9.50 -20.09 0.44
C ARG A 155 -8.64 -20.11 -0.84
N ARG A 156 -9.13 -20.78 -1.90
CA ARG A 156 -8.42 -20.84 -3.20
C ARG A 156 -8.47 -19.52 -3.98
N LEU A 157 -9.39 -18.63 -3.66
CA LEU A 157 -9.53 -17.31 -4.31
C LEU A 157 -8.72 -16.23 -3.62
N VAL A 158 -8.35 -16.43 -2.34
CA VAL A 158 -7.73 -15.42 -1.47
C VAL A 158 -6.24 -15.73 -1.21
N VAL A 159 -5.81 -16.95 -1.44
CA VAL A 159 -4.43 -17.47 -1.33
C VAL A 159 -4.03 -18.08 -2.66
#